data_7f7e4145045f57ea5cee20560c19f135
#
_entry.id   7f7e4145045f57ea5cee20560c19f135
#
_cell.length_a   1.000
_cell.length_b   1.000
_cell.length_c   1.000
_cell.angle_alpha   90.00
_cell.angle_beta   90.00
_cell.angle_gamma   90.00
#
_symmetry.space_group_name_H-M   'P 1'
#
loop_
_entity.id
_entity.type
_entity.pdbx_description
1 polymer ?
#
loop_
_entity_poly.entity_id
_entity_poly.type
_entity_poly.pdbx_seq_one_letter_code
_entity_poly.pdbx_strand_id
1 'polypeptide(L)'
;MRLRSKKLVVGLFTAGAMLIAACGGSDSDSAGGTETIRIARNNWTASAIEVEIVKQLIEANLGNPVEIVDIDENAMIPGMSTGDIDANVEVWPSGFTPEEQAFIDDGSIVNMGLLGAIGKIGWFVTPNALEQFPQLSTWEGLKDPAVVKAFATAATGSQGRMLAMDPSFSGYEEQLVKNLKLDFKVQYSGSEAATQAEIIALTEAKKPVIMYYWMPSAAVGKYGLINIVLPKPTVDCALEADKCDGDYPEDALFKVASAKLEAKDAKVFKFFKNYQMSTADQLATLPAVEIDGREAAEVAAEWIAANEAVWSAWFK
;
A
#
# COMPACT_ATOMS: atom_id res chain seq x y z
N MET A 1 59.72 30.16 -11.48
CA MET A 1 61.15 30.00 -11.15
C MET A 1 61.31 28.64 -10.44
N ARG A 2 62.17 27.82 -11.07
CA ARG A 2 62.75 26.53 -10.67
C ARG A 2 61.85 25.28 -10.55
N LEU A 3 61.95 24.57 -11.68
CA LEU A 3 62.02 23.13 -11.90
C LEU A 3 62.94 22.38 -10.92
N ARG A 4 62.61 21.08 -10.63
CA ARG A 4 63.48 19.90 -10.50
C ARG A 4 62.59 18.71 -10.33
N SER A 5 62.37 17.83 -11.23
CA SER A 5 63.04 16.80 -12.08
C SER A 5 63.71 15.66 -11.28
N LYS A 6 63.27 14.42 -11.67
CA LYS A 6 63.93 13.08 -11.68
C LYS A 6 63.89 12.28 -10.37
N LYS A 7 63.56 10.99 -10.35
CA LYS A 7 64.16 9.91 -11.14
C LYS A 7 63.24 8.69 -11.21
N LEU A 8 63.27 8.09 -12.37
CA LEU A 8 62.88 6.75 -12.78
C LEU A 8 63.74 5.70 -12.09
N VAL A 9 63.18 4.55 -11.59
CA VAL A 9 63.91 3.30 -11.39
C VAL A 9 63.08 2.18 -12.01
N VAL A 10 63.61 1.64 -13.09
CA VAL A 10 63.19 0.41 -13.77
C VAL A 10 63.88 -0.77 -13.04
N GLY A 11 63.13 -1.76 -12.70
CA GLY A 11 63.63 -3.04 -12.18
C GLY A 11 62.93 -4.20 -12.88
N LEU A 12 63.62 -4.83 -13.79
CA LEU A 12 63.27 -6.02 -14.57
C LEU A 12 63.79 -7.27 -13.85
N PHE A 13 63.21 -8.43 -14.15
CA PHE A 13 63.56 -9.87 -13.80
C PHE A 13 62.59 -10.53 -12.85
N THR A 14 62.07 -11.74 -13.06
CA THR A 14 62.29 -12.83 -14.04
C THR A 14 61.08 -13.76 -14.00
N ALA A 15 60.85 -14.48 -15.10
CA ALA A 15 59.87 -15.53 -15.27
C ALA A 15 60.14 -16.76 -14.39
N GLY A 16 59.05 -17.38 -13.89
CA GLY A 16 59.08 -18.70 -13.30
C GLY A 16 57.75 -19.39 -13.61
N ALA A 17 57.73 -20.17 -14.67
CA ALA A 17 56.62 -21.07 -14.99
C ALA A 17 56.71 -22.32 -14.05
N MET A 18 55.63 -22.61 -13.31
CA MET A 18 55.39 -23.96 -12.78
C MET A 18 53.98 -24.39 -13.16
N LEU A 19 53.91 -25.27 -14.13
CA LEU A 19 52.76 -26.12 -14.42
C LEU A 19 52.63 -27.16 -13.27
N ILE A 20 51.51 -27.10 -12.56
CA ILE A 20 51.03 -28.24 -11.77
C ILE A 20 49.64 -28.55 -12.27
N ALA A 21 49.53 -29.61 -13.05
CA ALA A 21 48.25 -30.25 -13.35
C ALA A 21 47.81 -31.03 -12.10
N ALA A 22 46.67 -30.66 -11.53
CA ALA A 22 45.94 -31.48 -10.60
C ALA A 22 44.49 -31.57 -11.08
N CYS A 23 44.15 -32.74 -11.62
CA CYS A 23 42.76 -33.16 -11.76
C CYS A 23 42.19 -33.33 -10.34
N GLY A 24 41.20 -32.54 -10.02
CA GLY A 24 40.37 -32.75 -8.85
C GLY A 24 38.97 -32.30 -9.23
N GLY A 25 38.00 -33.22 -9.24
CA GLY A 25 36.59 -32.93 -9.48
C GLY A 25 36.14 -31.86 -8.53
N SER A 26 35.69 -30.76 -9.08
CA SER A 26 35.00 -29.71 -8.34
C SER A 26 33.53 -30.02 -8.46
N ASP A 27 32.98 -30.65 -7.43
CA ASP A 27 31.61 -30.38 -7.06
C ASP A 27 31.60 -28.90 -6.73
N SER A 28 31.13 -28.12 -7.69
CA SER A 28 30.74 -26.73 -7.46
C SER A 28 29.45 -26.77 -6.63
N ASP A 29 29.61 -26.97 -5.32
CA ASP A 29 28.65 -26.40 -4.40
C ASP A 29 28.74 -24.87 -4.63
N SER A 30 27.94 -24.41 -5.55
CA SER A 30 27.49 -23.03 -5.56
C SER A 30 26.81 -22.84 -4.20
N ALA A 31 27.50 -22.24 -3.25
CA ALA A 31 26.88 -21.56 -2.16
C ALA A 31 26.10 -20.41 -2.83
N GLY A 32 24.96 -20.75 -3.39
CA GLY A 32 23.95 -19.81 -3.90
C GLY A 32 23.49 -19.02 -2.69
N GLY A 33 24.00 -17.81 -2.55
CA GLY A 33 23.40 -16.85 -1.66
C GLY A 33 21.93 -16.75 -2.08
N THR A 34 21.02 -16.86 -1.11
CA THR A 34 19.60 -16.67 -1.34
C THR A 34 19.39 -15.30 -1.95
N GLU A 35 18.62 -15.24 -3.06
CA GLU A 35 18.38 -13.98 -3.73
C GLU A 35 17.52 -13.03 -2.85
N THR A 36 17.81 -11.73 -2.94
CA THR A 36 17.03 -10.72 -2.23
C THR A 36 15.62 -10.63 -2.80
N ILE A 37 14.63 -10.70 -1.95
CA ILE A 37 13.21 -10.55 -2.30
C ILE A 37 12.80 -9.11 -2.10
N ARG A 38 12.25 -8.46 -3.14
CA ARG A 38 11.78 -7.09 -3.12
C ARG A 38 10.27 -7.05 -2.99
N ILE A 39 9.78 -6.47 -1.90
CA ILE A 39 8.35 -6.43 -1.58
C ILE A 39 7.90 -4.97 -1.61
N ALA A 40 6.87 -4.69 -2.40
CA ALA A 40 6.26 -3.37 -2.45
C ALA A 40 5.58 -3.04 -1.12
N ARG A 41 5.86 -1.85 -0.57
CA ARG A 41 5.13 -1.25 0.52
C ARG A 41 4.40 -0.01 0.01
N ASN A 42 3.09 -0.08 0.02
CA ASN A 42 2.25 1.08 -0.27
C ASN A 42 2.19 2.02 0.94
N ASN A 43 1.81 3.27 0.70
CA ASN A 43 1.90 4.36 1.68
C ASN A 43 0.69 4.44 2.63
N TRP A 44 0.20 3.27 3.11
CA TRP A 44 -0.79 3.18 4.19
C TRP A 44 -0.37 2.17 5.26
N THR A 45 -0.93 2.31 6.44
CA THR A 45 -0.45 1.64 7.66
C THR A 45 -0.59 0.12 7.59
N ALA A 46 -1.69 -0.43 7.04
CA ALA A 46 -1.88 -1.88 6.94
C ALA A 46 -0.76 -2.50 6.10
N SER A 47 -0.46 -1.93 4.92
CA SER A 47 0.64 -2.38 4.07
C SER A 47 1.99 -2.36 4.80
N ALA A 48 2.26 -1.31 5.60
CA ALA A 48 3.51 -1.21 6.35
C ALA A 48 3.66 -2.36 7.36
N ILE A 49 2.60 -2.71 8.08
CA ILE A 49 2.61 -3.80 9.06
C ILE A 49 2.76 -5.16 8.36
N GLU A 50 1.97 -5.40 7.32
CA GLU A 50 1.95 -6.67 6.59
C GLU A 50 3.27 -6.98 5.91
N VAL A 51 3.89 -5.99 5.28
CA VAL A 51 5.19 -6.14 4.64
C VAL A 51 6.28 -6.47 5.68
N GLU A 52 6.22 -5.87 6.87
CA GLU A 52 7.12 -6.20 7.97
C GLU A 52 6.90 -7.62 8.52
N ILE A 53 5.65 -8.10 8.61
CA ILE A 53 5.34 -9.49 8.97
C ILE A 53 5.97 -10.44 7.94
N VAL A 54 5.73 -10.20 6.67
CA VAL A 54 6.24 -11.03 5.58
C VAL A 54 7.75 -11.02 5.53
N LYS A 55 8.38 -9.83 5.66
CA LYS A 55 9.84 -9.69 5.72
C LYS A 55 10.45 -10.55 6.82
N GLN A 56 10.00 -10.36 8.07
CA GLN A 56 10.56 -11.05 9.21
C GLN A 56 10.36 -12.57 9.11
N LEU A 57 9.22 -13.03 8.60
CA LEU A 57 8.95 -14.45 8.41
C LEU A 57 9.80 -15.08 7.30
N ILE A 58 9.98 -14.41 6.16
CA ILE A 58 10.82 -14.91 5.06
C ILE A 58 12.29 -14.97 5.52
N GLU A 59 12.80 -13.90 6.12
CA GLU A 59 14.19 -13.84 6.59
C GLU A 59 14.48 -14.94 7.64
N ALA A 60 13.56 -15.15 8.59
CA ALA A 60 13.74 -16.12 9.66
C ALA A 60 13.60 -17.58 9.20
N ASN A 61 12.67 -17.89 8.28
CA ASN A 61 12.30 -19.27 7.95
C ASN A 61 12.85 -19.76 6.60
N LEU A 62 13.09 -18.85 5.65
CA LEU A 62 13.60 -19.19 4.32
C LEU A 62 15.04 -18.71 4.10
N GLY A 63 15.51 -17.73 4.90
CA GLY A 63 16.87 -17.20 4.86
C GLY A 63 17.12 -16.22 3.70
N ASN A 64 16.09 -15.85 2.93
CA ASN A 64 16.21 -14.84 1.90
C ASN A 64 16.27 -13.44 2.53
N PRO A 65 17.23 -12.58 2.17
CA PRO A 65 17.16 -11.16 2.51
C PRO A 65 15.93 -10.51 1.87
N VAL A 66 15.26 -9.64 2.61
CA VAL A 66 14.08 -8.91 2.09
C VAL A 66 14.35 -7.42 2.06
N GLU A 67 14.21 -6.84 0.89
CA GLU A 67 14.20 -5.40 0.65
C GLU A 67 12.75 -4.90 0.56
N ILE A 68 12.39 -3.95 1.39
CA ILE A 68 11.11 -3.24 1.30
C ILE A 68 11.28 -2.08 0.33
N VAL A 69 10.42 -2.02 -0.68
CA VAL A 69 10.41 -0.97 -1.70
C VAL A 69 9.19 -0.08 -1.47
N ASP A 70 9.42 1.13 -0.98
CA ASP A 70 8.36 2.14 -0.88
C ASP A 70 7.98 2.60 -2.29
N ILE A 71 6.71 2.45 -2.64
CA ILE A 71 6.22 2.74 -3.98
C ILE A 71 4.76 3.18 -3.98
N ASP A 72 4.45 4.14 -4.84
CA ASP A 72 3.08 4.57 -5.07
C ASP A 72 2.24 3.45 -5.71
N GLU A 73 0.95 3.39 -5.35
CA GLU A 73 0.03 2.33 -5.80
C GLU A 73 0.04 2.18 -7.33
N ASN A 74 -0.05 3.27 -8.06
CA ASN A 74 -0.12 3.27 -9.53
C ASN A 74 1.18 2.88 -10.25
N ALA A 75 2.33 2.87 -9.55
CA ALA A 75 3.63 2.47 -10.10
C ALA A 75 3.99 1.00 -9.77
N MET A 76 3.30 0.39 -8.82
CA MET A 76 3.63 -0.92 -8.26
C MET A 76 3.51 -2.05 -9.30
N ILE A 77 2.39 -2.15 -9.98
CA ILE A 77 2.13 -3.21 -10.97
C ILE A 77 3.08 -3.13 -12.17
N PRO A 78 3.31 -1.97 -12.80
CA PRO A 78 4.33 -1.83 -13.83
C PRO A 78 5.73 -2.25 -13.36
N GLY A 79 6.16 -1.83 -12.17
CA GLY A 79 7.45 -2.21 -11.60
C GLY A 79 7.57 -3.72 -11.33
N MET A 80 6.47 -4.36 -10.96
CA MET A 80 6.42 -5.80 -10.74
C MET A 80 6.49 -6.58 -12.08
N SER A 81 5.85 -6.08 -13.14
CA SER A 81 5.87 -6.72 -14.46
C SER A 81 7.27 -6.80 -15.05
N THR A 82 8.11 -5.80 -14.79
CA THR A 82 9.53 -5.78 -15.19
C THR A 82 10.41 -6.67 -14.31
N GLY A 83 9.94 -7.04 -13.10
CA GLY A 83 10.68 -7.82 -12.09
C GLY A 83 11.58 -6.96 -11.21
N ASP A 84 11.35 -5.65 -11.16
CA ASP A 84 12.02 -4.76 -10.20
C ASP A 84 11.43 -4.91 -8.79
N ILE A 85 10.19 -5.39 -8.71
CA ILE A 85 9.46 -5.78 -7.50
C ILE A 85 9.04 -7.24 -7.66
N ASP A 86 9.15 -8.02 -6.60
CA ASP A 86 8.82 -9.44 -6.61
C ASP A 86 7.37 -9.72 -6.18
N ALA A 87 6.84 -8.98 -5.20
CA ALA A 87 5.48 -9.20 -4.69
C ALA A 87 4.88 -7.95 -4.02
N ASN A 88 3.55 -7.94 -3.95
CA ASN A 88 2.77 -7.07 -3.07
C ASN A 88 1.69 -7.90 -2.35
N VAL A 89 1.45 -7.61 -1.09
CA VAL A 89 0.56 -8.40 -0.22
C VAL A 89 -0.84 -7.81 -0.08
N GLU A 90 -1.05 -6.56 -0.50
CA GLU A 90 -2.33 -5.88 -0.30
C GLU A 90 -2.73 -5.05 -1.52
N VAL A 91 -3.58 -5.60 -2.38
CA VAL A 91 -4.17 -4.93 -3.54
C VAL A 91 -5.67 -4.76 -3.34
N TRP A 92 -6.16 -3.56 -3.62
CA TRP A 92 -7.55 -3.17 -3.50
C TRP A 92 -8.26 -3.26 -4.86
N PRO A 93 -9.21 -4.20 -5.05
CA PRO A 93 -9.87 -4.41 -6.34
C PRO A 93 -10.55 -3.17 -6.93
N SER A 94 -11.16 -2.31 -6.08
CA SER A 94 -11.86 -1.11 -6.55
C SER A 94 -10.93 -0.06 -7.18
N GLY A 95 -9.63 -0.11 -6.85
CA GLY A 95 -8.58 0.72 -7.44
C GLY A 95 -7.84 0.06 -8.61
N PHE A 96 -8.06 -1.24 -8.83
CA PHE A 96 -7.30 -2.03 -9.82
C PHE A 96 -7.82 -1.77 -11.22
N THR A 97 -6.99 -1.13 -12.04
CA THR A 97 -7.37 -0.63 -13.36
C THR A 97 -7.37 -1.72 -14.45
N PRO A 98 -8.07 -1.52 -15.58
CA PRO A 98 -7.98 -2.41 -16.74
C PRO A 98 -6.57 -2.57 -17.28
N GLU A 99 -5.75 -1.53 -17.22
CA GLU A 99 -4.34 -1.54 -17.62
C GLU A 99 -3.52 -2.46 -16.70
N GLU A 100 -3.79 -2.46 -15.41
CA GLU A 100 -3.14 -3.36 -14.45
C GLU A 100 -3.64 -4.80 -14.61
N GLN A 101 -4.94 -4.99 -14.88
CA GLN A 101 -5.49 -6.30 -15.19
C GLN A 101 -4.82 -6.92 -16.42
N ALA A 102 -4.44 -6.13 -17.42
CA ALA A 102 -3.75 -6.62 -18.60
C ALA A 102 -2.42 -7.31 -18.29
N PHE A 103 -1.70 -6.91 -17.22
CA PHE A 103 -0.48 -7.59 -16.77
C PHE A 103 -0.75 -8.95 -16.10
N ILE A 104 -1.94 -9.15 -15.55
CA ILE A 104 -2.37 -10.49 -15.08
C ILE A 104 -2.77 -11.35 -16.28
N ASP A 105 -3.48 -10.78 -17.25
CA ASP A 105 -4.00 -11.48 -18.41
C ASP A 105 -2.87 -11.93 -19.35
N ASP A 106 -1.80 -11.16 -19.49
CA ASP A 106 -0.61 -11.52 -20.29
C ASP A 106 0.37 -12.44 -19.54
N GLY A 107 0.13 -12.66 -18.24
CA GLY A 107 0.90 -13.57 -17.40
C GLY A 107 2.22 -12.98 -16.87
N SER A 108 2.47 -11.69 -17.00
CA SER A 108 3.65 -11.03 -16.40
C SER A 108 3.50 -10.85 -14.89
N ILE A 109 2.26 -10.77 -14.41
CA ILE A 109 1.86 -10.76 -13.00
C ILE A 109 1.01 -11.98 -12.67
N VAL A 110 1.25 -12.58 -11.51
CA VAL A 110 0.47 -13.70 -10.97
C VAL A 110 -0.43 -13.22 -9.85
N ASN A 111 -1.73 -13.46 -9.97
CA ASN A 111 -2.65 -13.31 -8.84
C ASN A 111 -2.38 -14.42 -7.82
N MET A 112 -1.94 -14.06 -6.63
CA MET A 112 -1.55 -14.97 -5.55
C MET A 112 -2.73 -15.37 -4.66
N GLY A 113 -3.94 -14.97 -5.02
CA GLY A 113 -5.18 -15.27 -4.28
C GLY A 113 -5.51 -14.21 -3.22
N LEU A 114 -6.63 -14.43 -2.55
CA LEU A 114 -7.15 -13.49 -1.55
C LEU A 114 -6.18 -13.34 -0.38
N LEU A 115 -6.08 -12.12 0.14
CA LEU A 115 -5.38 -11.82 1.39
C LEU A 115 -6.14 -12.36 2.60
N GLY A 116 -7.47 -12.24 2.58
CA GLY A 116 -8.37 -12.61 3.68
C GLY A 116 -9.07 -11.42 4.33
N ALA A 117 -8.49 -10.24 4.23
CA ALA A 117 -9.13 -9.01 4.67
C ALA A 117 -10.18 -8.54 3.65
N ILE A 118 -11.25 -7.95 4.18
CA ILE A 118 -12.30 -7.29 3.38
C ILE A 118 -12.20 -5.80 3.65
N GLY A 119 -12.00 -5.03 2.60
CA GLY A 119 -11.92 -3.59 2.63
C GLY A 119 -13.23 -2.91 2.21
N LYS A 120 -13.42 -1.66 2.61
CA LYS A 120 -14.49 -0.79 2.14
C LYS A 120 -13.97 0.65 2.11
N ILE A 121 -13.81 1.18 0.93
CA ILE A 121 -13.56 2.60 0.69
C ILE A 121 -14.90 3.35 0.72
N GLY A 122 -14.87 4.61 1.10
CA GLY A 122 -16.07 5.45 1.05
C GLY A 122 -15.81 6.89 1.47
N TRP A 123 -16.89 7.65 1.55
CA TRP A 123 -16.86 9.00 2.10
C TRP A 123 -17.32 8.99 3.54
N PHE A 124 -16.50 9.55 4.39
CA PHE A 124 -16.74 9.59 5.83
C PHE A 124 -16.89 11.02 6.31
N VAL A 125 -17.69 11.19 7.36
CA VAL A 125 -17.83 12.44 8.08
C VAL A 125 -17.51 12.24 9.56
N THR A 126 -17.10 13.32 10.22
CA THR A 126 -16.94 13.32 11.67
C THR A 126 -18.29 13.36 12.39
N PRO A 127 -18.40 12.84 13.63
CA PRO A 127 -19.65 12.91 14.40
C PRO A 127 -20.24 14.32 14.51
N ASN A 128 -19.40 15.31 14.79
CA ASN A 128 -19.85 16.70 14.88
C ASN A 128 -20.39 17.27 13.54
N ALA A 129 -19.96 16.75 12.40
CA ALA A 129 -20.53 17.12 11.10
C ALA A 129 -21.95 16.59 10.97
N LEU A 130 -22.19 15.34 11.36
CA LEU A 130 -23.53 14.74 11.31
C LEU A 130 -24.47 15.33 12.37
N GLU A 131 -23.95 15.68 13.57
CA GLU A 131 -24.73 16.40 14.59
C GLU A 131 -25.21 17.78 14.08
N GLN A 132 -24.34 18.51 13.38
CA GLN A 132 -24.68 19.81 12.81
C GLN A 132 -25.60 19.70 11.59
N PHE A 133 -25.42 18.66 10.79
CA PHE A 133 -26.10 18.44 9.52
C PHE A 133 -26.57 16.98 9.40
N PRO A 134 -27.69 16.60 10.06
CA PRO A 134 -28.18 15.21 10.04
C PRO A 134 -28.48 14.66 8.63
N GLN A 135 -28.74 15.53 7.65
CA GLN A 135 -28.92 15.14 6.24
C GLN A 135 -27.66 14.55 5.59
N LEU A 136 -26.48 14.69 6.20
CA LEU A 136 -25.23 14.07 5.76
C LEU A 136 -25.17 12.56 5.98
N SER A 137 -26.21 11.96 6.54
CA SER A 137 -26.32 10.49 6.55
C SER A 137 -26.34 9.89 5.14
N THR A 138 -26.72 10.69 4.14
CA THR A 138 -26.66 10.35 2.71
C THR A 138 -26.02 11.49 1.90
N TRP A 139 -25.55 11.15 0.73
CA TRP A 139 -24.86 12.07 -0.17
C TRP A 139 -25.72 13.26 -0.64
N GLU A 140 -27.05 13.10 -0.68
CA GLU A 140 -27.97 14.18 -1.05
C GLU A 140 -27.82 15.39 -0.12
N GLY A 141 -27.47 15.15 1.14
CA GLY A 141 -27.21 16.21 2.12
C GLY A 141 -26.07 17.14 1.69
N LEU A 142 -25.13 16.69 0.87
CA LEU A 142 -24.04 17.49 0.34
C LEU A 142 -24.53 18.57 -0.67
N LYS A 143 -25.75 18.47 -1.18
CA LYS A 143 -26.36 19.47 -2.08
C LYS A 143 -26.95 20.65 -1.33
N ASP A 144 -27.08 20.56 -0.01
CA ASP A 144 -27.60 21.65 0.81
C ASP A 144 -26.60 22.82 0.83
N PRO A 145 -27.01 24.04 0.42
CA PRO A 145 -26.13 25.20 0.44
C PRO A 145 -25.55 25.54 1.82
N ALA A 146 -26.28 25.22 2.90
CA ALA A 146 -25.75 25.41 4.26
C ALA A 146 -24.62 24.46 4.58
N VAL A 147 -24.69 23.21 4.11
CA VAL A 147 -23.62 22.23 4.18
C VAL A 147 -22.42 22.69 3.35
N VAL A 148 -22.63 23.01 2.08
CA VAL A 148 -21.56 23.51 1.19
C VAL A 148 -20.79 24.66 1.86
N LYS A 149 -21.51 25.65 2.39
CA LYS A 149 -20.92 26.80 3.08
C LYS A 149 -20.15 26.40 4.33
N ALA A 150 -20.64 25.44 5.12
CA ALA A 150 -19.98 25.01 6.36
C ALA A 150 -18.68 24.24 6.10
N PHE A 151 -18.59 23.55 4.96
CA PHE A 151 -17.40 22.80 4.54
C PHE A 151 -16.42 23.65 3.70
N ALA A 152 -16.79 24.88 3.34
CA ALA A 152 -15.94 25.78 2.55
C ALA A 152 -14.70 26.21 3.35
N THR A 153 -13.59 26.38 2.65
CA THR A 153 -12.31 26.83 3.19
C THR A 153 -11.77 28.01 2.38
N ALA A 154 -10.76 28.70 2.89
CA ALA A 154 -10.10 29.75 2.13
C ALA A 154 -9.54 29.27 0.77
N ALA A 155 -9.14 28.00 0.67
CA ALA A 155 -8.60 27.41 -0.55
C ALA A 155 -9.66 26.92 -1.53
N THR A 156 -10.90 26.66 -1.07
CA THR A 156 -12.03 26.24 -1.93
C THR A 156 -12.97 27.39 -2.30
N GLY A 157 -12.83 28.55 -1.65
CA GLY A 157 -13.68 29.71 -1.88
C GLY A 157 -15.11 29.47 -1.39
N SER A 158 -16.10 29.48 -2.30
CA SER A 158 -17.52 29.23 -1.97
C SER A 158 -17.87 27.74 -1.99
N GLN A 159 -17.04 26.90 -2.55
CA GLN A 159 -17.27 25.46 -2.66
C GLN A 159 -16.93 24.75 -1.35
N GLY A 160 -17.70 23.73 -0.99
CA GLY A 160 -17.34 22.82 0.10
C GLY A 160 -16.03 22.09 -0.21
N ARG A 161 -15.30 21.68 0.82
CA ARG A 161 -14.09 20.87 0.66
C ARG A 161 -14.40 19.40 0.84
N MET A 162 -13.99 18.59 -0.16
CA MET A 162 -13.85 17.14 -0.04
C MET A 162 -12.37 16.85 0.21
N LEU A 163 -12.04 16.29 1.36
CA LEU A 163 -10.67 15.94 1.73
C LEU A 163 -10.33 14.56 1.20
N ALA A 164 -9.47 14.50 0.19
CA ALA A 164 -8.84 13.28 -0.29
C ALA A 164 -7.47 13.11 0.37
N MET A 165 -6.88 11.91 0.28
CA MET A 165 -5.61 11.61 0.92
C MET A 165 -4.41 11.85 0.01
N ASP A 166 -3.92 10.79 -0.57
CA ASP A 166 -2.79 10.79 -1.48
C ASP A 166 -3.29 10.73 -2.92
N PRO A 167 -2.79 11.58 -3.81
CA PRO A 167 -3.22 11.57 -5.21
C PRO A 167 -2.79 10.30 -5.98
N SER A 168 -1.92 9.46 -5.41
CA SER A 168 -1.56 8.15 -5.97
C SER A 168 -2.57 7.05 -5.66
N PHE A 169 -3.47 7.28 -4.69
CA PHE A 169 -4.53 6.31 -4.39
C PHE A 169 -5.58 6.30 -5.50
N SER A 170 -6.01 5.12 -5.87
CA SER A 170 -7.00 4.91 -6.92
C SER A 170 -8.41 5.22 -6.41
N GLY A 171 -8.68 6.51 -6.17
CA GLY A 171 -9.98 7.03 -5.74
C GLY A 171 -10.75 7.72 -6.86
N TYR A 172 -12.05 7.95 -6.65
CA TYR A 172 -12.96 8.56 -7.64
C TYR A 172 -13.57 9.89 -7.15
N GLU A 173 -12.93 10.58 -6.20
CA GLU A 173 -13.50 11.76 -5.54
C GLU A 173 -13.83 12.86 -6.50
N GLU A 174 -12.94 13.16 -7.47
CA GLU A 174 -13.18 14.20 -8.47
C GLU A 174 -14.31 13.83 -9.43
N GLN A 175 -14.36 12.57 -9.85
CA GLN A 175 -15.41 12.04 -10.70
C GLN A 175 -16.75 12.03 -9.98
N LEU A 176 -16.79 11.59 -8.72
CA LEU A 176 -18.00 11.60 -7.90
C LEU A 176 -18.53 13.02 -7.67
N VAL A 177 -17.67 13.95 -7.28
CA VAL A 177 -18.04 15.36 -7.10
C VAL A 177 -18.66 15.92 -8.39
N LYS A 178 -18.03 15.65 -9.54
CA LYS A 178 -18.50 16.11 -10.85
C LYS A 178 -19.81 15.44 -11.26
N ASN A 179 -19.88 14.11 -11.22
CA ASN A 179 -20.98 13.34 -11.77
C ASN A 179 -22.24 13.43 -10.89
N LEU A 180 -22.09 13.53 -9.56
CA LEU A 180 -23.17 13.79 -8.62
C LEU A 180 -23.57 15.27 -8.56
N LYS A 181 -22.87 16.16 -9.31
CA LYS A 181 -23.10 17.60 -9.38
C LYS A 181 -23.07 18.28 -8.01
N LEU A 182 -22.04 17.97 -7.24
CA LEU A 182 -21.81 18.56 -5.93
C LEU A 182 -21.00 19.85 -6.07
N ASP A 183 -21.35 20.88 -5.30
CA ASP A 183 -20.60 22.14 -5.26
C ASP A 183 -19.44 22.03 -4.25
N PHE A 184 -18.57 21.02 -4.50
CA PHE A 184 -17.40 20.71 -3.69
C PHE A 184 -16.15 20.77 -4.56
N LYS A 185 -15.00 20.98 -3.90
CA LYS A 185 -13.68 20.90 -4.49
C LYS A 185 -12.86 19.88 -3.74
N VAL A 186 -12.28 18.94 -4.46
CA VAL A 186 -11.35 17.94 -3.90
C VAL A 186 -10.02 18.61 -3.55
N GLN A 187 -9.52 18.32 -2.37
CA GLN A 187 -8.20 18.74 -1.89
C GLN A 187 -7.49 17.57 -1.25
N TYR A 188 -6.27 17.33 -1.68
CA TYR A 188 -5.45 16.23 -1.19
C TYR A 188 -4.63 16.69 0.03
N SER A 189 -4.61 15.88 1.07
CA SER A 189 -3.75 16.08 2.25
C SER A 189 -2.31 15.58 2.00
N GLY A 190 -2.14 14.65 1.08
CA GLY A 190 -0.86 14.08 0.65
C GLY A 190 -0.45 12.80 1.38
N SER A 191 -1.12 12.38 2.46
CA SER A 191 -0.85 11.11 3.14
C SER A 191 -1.94 10.75 4.16
N GLU A 192 -1.97 9.48 4.58
CA GLU A 192 -2.83 9.01 5.67
C GLU A 192 -2.57 9.79 6.97
N ALA A 193 -1.32 9.95 7.38
CA ALA A 193 -0.94 10.66 8.60
C ALA A 193 -1.36 12.15 8.56
N ALA A 194 -1.20 12.82 7.42
CA ALA A 194 -1.65 14.21 7.25
C ALA A 194 -3.17 14.33 7.33
N THR A 195 -3.91 13.38 6.74
CA THR A 195 -5.37 13.32 6.86
C THR A 195 -5.81 13.14 8.31
N GLN A 196 -5.19 12.23 9.04
CA GLN A 196 -5.51 11.98 10.45
C GLN A 196 -5.23 13.22 11.31
N ALA A 197 -4.09 13.88 11.12
CA ALA A 197 -3.78 15.12 11.83
C ALA A 197 -4.82 16.21 11.55
N GLU A 198 -5.31 16.31 10.33
CA GLU A 198 -6.35 17.27 9.97
C GLU A 198 -7.71 16.91 10.55
N ILE A 199 -8.09 15.63 10.56
CA ILE A 199 -9.31 15.15 11.23
C ILE A 199 -9.30 15.53 12.71
N ILE A 200 -8.19 15.30 13.40
CA ILE A 200 -8.03 15.67 14.81
C ILE A 200 -8.23 17.17 15.00
N ALA A 201 -7.48 17.99 14.26
CA ALA A 201 -7.52 19.44 14.37
C ALA A 201 -8.93 20.01 14.10
N LEU A 202 -9.63 19.48 13.07
CA LEU A 202 -10.98 19.94 12.72
C LEU A 202 -12.01 19.46 13.74
N THR A 203 -11.88 18.24 14.27
CA THR A 203 -12.76 17.72 15.31
C THR A 203 -12.64 18.53 16.61
N GLU A 204 -11.42 18.84 17.05
CA GLU A 204 -11.16 19.71 18.22
C GLU A 204 -11.72 21.13 18.01
N ALA A 205 -11.59 21.66 16.81
CA ALA A 205 -12.16 22.96 16.44
C ALA A 205 -13.68 22.93 16.21
N LYS A 206 -14.34 21.77 16.35
CA LYS A 206 -15.76 21.53 16.03
C LYS A 206 -16.16 21.95 14.62
N LYS A 207 -15.23 21.85 13.69
CA LYS A 207 -15.48 22.12 12.27
C LYS A 207 -15.86 20.81 11.57
N PRO A 208 -16.88 20.82 10.71
CA PRO A 208 -17.24 19.63 9.97
C PRO A 208 -16.20 19.32 8.90
N VAL A 209 -15.98 18.04 8.66
CA VAL A 209 -15.14 17.55 7.56
C VAL A 209 -15.80 16.33 6.91
N ILE A 210 -15.71 16.26 5.59
CA ILE A 210 -15.97 15.07 4.78
C ILE A 210 -14.68 14.66 4.11
N MET A 211 -14.42 13.36 4.09
CA MET A 211 -13.17 12.82 3.60
C MET A 211 -13.34 11.46 2.91
N TYR A 212 -12.45 11.19 1.98
CA TYR A 212 -12.12 9.84 1.55
C TYR A 212 -11.48 9.08 2.70
N TYR A 213 -11.98 7.91 2.99
CA TYR A 213 -11.39 7.02 3.98
C TYR A 213 -11.75 5.56 3.70
N TRP A 214 -11.22 4.62 4.50
CA TRP A 214 -11.49 3.19 4.34
C TRP A 214 -11.62 2.45 5.66
N MET A 215 -12.14 1.23 5.58
CA MET A 215 -12.10 0.20 6.62
C MET A 215 -11.42 -1.05 6.04
N PRO A 216 -10.67 -1.81 6.85
CA PRO A 216 -10.40 -1.59 8.28
C PRO A 216 -9.41 -0.45 8.51
N SER A 217 -9.66 0.35 9.54
CA SER A 217 -8.76 1.37 10.06
C SER A 217 -9.08 1.65 11.53
N ALA A 218 -8.03 1.83 12.33
CA ALA A 218 -8.18 2.19 13.74
C ALA A 218 -8.72 3.62 13.90
N ALA A 219 -8.41 4.52 12.99
CA ALA A 219 -8.86 5.90 13.02
C ALA A 219 -10.39 6.01 12.88
N VAL A 220 -11.02 5.14 12.09
CA VAL A 220 -12.49 5.11 11.97
C VAL A 220 -13.13 4.85 13.32
N GLY A 221 -12.65 3.85 14.07
CA GLY A 221 -13.13 3.55 15.43
C GLY A 221 -12.74 4.63 16.44
N LYS A 222 -11.49 5.11 16.40
CA LYS A 222 -10.95 6.09 17.35
C LYS A 222 -11.67 7.44 17.29
N TYR A 223 -11.92 7.93 16.08
CA TYR A 223 -12.55 9.25 15.87
C TYR A 223 -14.05 9.16 15.62
N GLY A 224 -14.62 7.95 15.61
CA GLY A 224 -16.03 7.70 15.36
C GLY A 224 -16.47 8.14 13.98
N LEU A 225 -15.61 7.98 12.96
CA LEU A 225 -15.93 8.39 11.61
C LEU A 225 -17.12 7.61 11.07
N ILE A 226 -18.03 8.29 10.40
CA ILE A 226 -19.29 7.73 9.92
C ILE A 226 -19.28 7.73 8.40
N ASN A 227 -19.38 6.52 7.81
CA ASN A 227 -19.53 6.39 6.37
C ASN A 227 -20.89 6.92 5.94
N ILE A 228 -20.94 7.83 4.98
CA ILE A 228 -22.19 8.32 4.40
C ILE A 228 -22.64 7.42 3.27
N VAL A 229 -23.94 7.27 3.11
CA VAL A 229 -24.50 6.44 2.04
C VAL A 229 -24.37 7.19 0.71
N LEU A 230 -23.51 6.69 -0.17
CA LEU A 230 -23.39 7.11 -1.56
C LEU A 230 -24.44 6.39 -2.42
N PRO A 231 -24.79 6.89 -3.61
CA PRO A 231 -25.74 6.22 -4.48
C PRO A 231 -25.16 4.91 -5.00
N LYS A 232 -26.03 3.97 -5.39
CA LYS A 232 -25.57 2.80 -6.12
C LYS A 232 -24.98 3.23 -7.47
N PRO A 233 -23.77 2.81 -7.84
CA PRO A 233 -23.17 3.20 -9.11
C PRO A 233 -23.98 2.68 -10.29
N THR A 234 -24.07 3.48 -11.35
CA THR A 234 -24.72 3.10 -12.61
C THR A 234 -23.77 2.43 -13.59
N VAL A 235 -22.45 2.53 -13.32
CA VAL A 235 -21.37 1.90 -14.09
C VAL A 235 -20.44 1.15 -13.13
N ASP A 236 -19.58 0.32 -13.67
CA ASP A 236 -18.44 -0.21 -12.95
C ASP A 236 -17.35 0.87 -12.89
N CYS A 237 -17.11 1.45 -11.70
CA CYS A 237 -16.18 2.55 -11.54
C CYS A 237 -14.72 2.16 -11.84
N ALA A 238 -14.32 0.92 -11.60
CA ALA A 238 -12.99 0.46 -11.95
C ALA A 238 -12.75 0.39 -13.47
N LEU A 239 -13.81 0.08 -14.23
CA LEU A 239 -13.74 0.00 -15.69
C LEU A 239 -14.03 1.33 -16.39
N GLU A 240 -14.90 2.18 -15.81
CA GLU A 240 -15.36 3.44 -16.39
C GLU A 240 -15.21 4.60 -15.40
N ALA A 241 -13.99 4.82 -14.91
CA ALA A 241 -13.67 5.78 -13.84
C ALA A 241 -14.26 7.19 -14.10
N ASP A 242 -14.16 7.70 -15.33
CA ASP A 242 -14.69 9.01 -15.70
C ASP A 242 -16.21 9.13 -15.54
N LYS A 243 -16.93 8.02 -15.54
CA LYS A 243 -18.39 7.94 -15.39
C LYS A 243 -18.81 7.52 -13.98
N CYS A 244 -17.86 7.26 -13.10
CA CYS A 244 -18.17 6.81 -11.73
C CYS A 244 -19.09 7.81 -11.05
N ASP A 245 -20.25 7.32 -10.58
CA ASP A 245 -21.34 8.13 -10.02
C ASP A 245 -21.93 7.54 -8.73
N GLY A 246 -21.23 6.58 -8.12
CA GLY A 246 -21.76 5.88 -6.96
C GLY A 246 -20.70 5.31 -6.01
N ASP A 247 -21.19 4.53 -5.04
CA ASP A 247 -20.42 3.99 -3.93
C ASP A 247 -19.37 2.99 -4.40
N TYR A 248 -18.29 2.93 -3.67
CA TYR A 248 -17.26 1.89 -3.79
C TYR A 248 -17.83 0.53 -3.41
N PRO A 249 -17.42 -0.57 -4.07
CA PRO A 249 -17.79 -1.92 -3.64
C PRO A 249 -17.13 -2.30 -2.31
N GLU A 250 -17.48 -3.45 -1.77
CA GLU A 250 -16.63 -4.13 -0.79
C GLU A 250 -15.47 -4.80 -1.54
N ASP A 251 -14.26 -4.61 -1.06
CA ASP A 251 -13.04 -5.13 -1.64
C ASP A 251 -12.58 -6.39 -0.92
N ALA A 252 -12.64 -7.54 -1.60
CA ALA A 252 -11.92 -8.72 -1.16
C ALA A 252 -10.44 -8.56 -1.52
N LEU A 253 -9.63 -8.06 -0.58
CA LEU A 253 -8.23 -7.75 -0.83
C LEU A 253 -7.46 -8.97 -1.33
N PHE A 254 -6.54 -8.79 -2.25
CA PHE A 254 -5.78 -9.86 -2.85
C PHE A 254 -4.29 -9.54 -2.94
N LYS A 255 -3.50 -10.54 -3.31
CA LYS A 255 -2.04 -10.47 -3.40
C LYS A 255 -1.60 -10.70 -4.83
N VAL A 256 -0.48 -10.10 -5.21
CA VAL A 256 0.13 -10.28 -6.53
C VAL A 256 1.63 -10.52 -6.42
N ALA A 257 2.19 -11.18 -7.41
CA ALA A 257 3.63 -11.35 -7.55
C ALA A 257 4.06 -11.28 -9.02
N SER A 258 5.32 -10.88 -9.24
CA SER A 258 5.95 -11.04 -10.54
C SER A 258 5.96 -12.51 -10.97
N ALA A 259 5.66 -12.79 -12.23
CA ALA A 259 5.78 -14.14 -12.78
C ALA A 259 7.21 -14.70 -12.67
N LYS A 260 8.20 -13.84 -12.47
CA LYS A 260 9.60 -14.24 -12.29
C LYS A 260 9.90 -14.79 -10.90
N LEU A 261 9.04 -14.55 -9.90
CA LEU A 261 9.29 -14.91 -8.52
C LEU A 261 9.38 -16.43 -8.33
N GLU A 262 8.56 -17.23 -9.01
CA GLU A 262 8.60 -18.69 -8.88
C GLU A 262 9.95 -19.27 -9.34
N ALA A 263 10.50 -18.76 -10.43
CA ALA A 263 11.81 -19.15 -10.93
C ALA A 263 12.96 -18.63 -10.05
N LYS A 264 12.77 -17.47 -9.42
CA LYS A 264 13.70 -16.85 -8.49
C LYS A 264 13.80 -17.62 -7.18
N ASP A 265 12.67 -17.91 -6.55
CA ASP A 265 12.57 -18.75 -5.35
C ASP A 265 11.16 -19.36 -5.20
N ALA A 266 11.04 -20.64 -5.51
CA ALA A 266 9.76 -21.38 -5.44
C ALA A 266 9.20 -21.49 -4.01
N LYS A 267 10.04 -21.44 -2.95
CA LYS A 267 9.57 -21.50 -1.57
C LYS A 267 8.95 -20.16 -1.16
N VAL A 268 9.58 -19.05 -1.53
CA VAL A 268 9.03 -17.71 -1.33
C VAL A 268 7.73 -17.53 -2.12
N PHE A 269 7.68 -17.99 -3.38
CA PHE A 269 6.45 -17.96 -4.18
C PHE A 269 5.32 -18.73 -3.50
N LYS A 270 5.61 -19.93 -3.00
CA LYS A 270 4.64 -20.75 -2.26
C LYS A 270 4.19 -20.06 -0.97
N PHE A 271 5.11 -19.45 -0.23
CA PHE A 271 4.78 -18.66 0.95
C PHE A 271 3.76 -17.55 0.63
N PHE A 272 3.97 -16.74 -0.41
CA PHE A 272 3.03 -15.70 -0.80
C PHE A 272 1.66 -16.26 -1.19
N LYS A 273 1.60 -17.41 -1.85
CA LYS A 273 0.30 -18.07 -2.13
C LYS A 273 -0.48 -18.41 -0.87
N ASN A 274 0.22 -18.85 0.16
CA ASN A 274 -0.39 -19.30 1.42
C ASN A 274 -0.58 -18.17 2.43
N TYR A 275 0.14 -17.05 2.29
CA TYR A 275 0.02 -15.89 3.18
C TYR A 275 -1.41 -15.39 3.23
N GLN A 276 -1.90 -15.12 4.45
CA GLN A 276 -3.23 -14.55 4.69
C GLN A 276 -3.19 -13.62 5.89
N MET A 277 -3.93 -12.53 5.78
CA MET A 277 -4.17 -11.58 6.86
C MET A 277 -5.67 -11.26 6.88
N SER A 278 -6.35 -11.60 7.97
CA SER A 278 -7.78 -11.34 8.07
C SER A 278 -8.08 -9.89 8.48
N THR A 279 -9.30 -9.42 8.25
CA THR A 279 -9.78 -8.13 8.77
C THR A 279 -9.58 -8.01 10.28
N ALA A 280 -9.76 -9.12 11.02
CA ALA A 280 -9.57 -9.14 12.46
C ALA A 280 -8.08 -8.96 12.85
N ASP A 281 -7.16 -9.57 12.09
CA ASP A 281 -5.72 -9.40 12.31
C ASP A 281 -5.27 -7.97 12.03
N GLN A 282 -5.74 -7.36 10.93
CA GLN A 282 -5.48 -5.95 10.65
C GLN A 282 -5.99 -5.05 11.78
N LEU A 283 -7.25 -5.21 12.21
CA LEU A 283 -7.82 -4.43 13.31
C LEU A 283 -7.12 -4.65 14.64
N ALA A 284 -6.48 -5.79 14.85
CA ALA A 284 -5.69 -6.04 16.06
C ALA A 284 -4.33 -5.30 16.07
N THR A 285 -3.77 -5.02 14.90
CA THR A 285 -2.43 -4.41 14.75
C THR A 285 -2.46 -2.91 14.45
N LEU A 286 -3.43 -2.45 13.67
CA LEU A 286 -3.55 -1.06 13.23
C LEU A 286 -3.53 -0.02 14.37
N PRO A 287 -4.23 -0.20 15.52
CA PRO A 287 -4.24 0.82 16.57
C PRO A 287 -2.84 1.16 17.10
N ALA A 288 -1.96 0.18 17.21
CA ALA A 288 -0.62 0.39 17.73
C ALA A 288 0.23 1.32 16.82
N VAL A 289 0.03 1.24 15.50
CA VAL A 289 0.76 2.09 14.55
C VAL A 289 -0.02 3.37 14.26
N GLU A 290 -1.29 3.27 13.84
CA GLU A 290 -2.10 4.43 13.44
C GLU A 290 -2.35 5.42 14.58
N ILE A 291 -2.53 4.92 15.80
CA ILE A 291 -2.97 5.75 16.93
C ILE A 291 -1.83 6.00 17.92
N ASP A 292 -1.09 4.94 18.27
CA ASP A 292 -0.05 5.03 19.30
C ASP A 292 1.31 5.40 18.70
N GLY A 293 1.45 5.43 17.36
CA GLY A 293 2.65 5.86 16.65
C GLY A 293 3.83 4.91 16.81
N ARG A 294 3.56 3.63 17.06
CA ARG A 294 4.61 2.61 17.18
C ARG A 294 5.16 2.22 15.82
N GLU A 295 6.39 1.73 15.81
CA GLU A 295 7.01 1.24 14.59
C GLU A 295 6.32 -0.05 14.09
N ALA A 296 6.01 -0.10 12.79
CA ALA A 296 5.35 -1.25 12.16
C ALA A 296 6.13 -2.56 12.36
N ALA A 297 7.47 -2.49 12.33
CA ALA A 297 8.34 -3.66 12.54
C ALA A 297 8.21 -4.26 13.95
N GLU A 298 8.01 -3.43 14.99
CA GLU A 298 7.80 -3.92 16.36
C GLU A 298 6.43 -4.59 16.49
N VAL A 299 5.39 -3.97 15.94
CA VAL A 299 4.03 -4.51 15.95
C VAL A 299 3.95 -5.82 15.17
N ALA A 300 4.64 -5.89 14.03
CA ALA A 300 4.78 -7.12 13.25
C ALA A 300 5.44 -8.25 14.06
N ALA A 301 6.53 -7.96 14.79
CA ALA A 301 7.21 -8.94 15.63
C ALA A 301 6.31 -9.48 16.75
N GLU A 302 5.53 -8.62 17.38
CA GLU A 302 4.56 -9.02 18.41
C GLU A 302 3.44 -9.90 17.83
N TRP A 303 2.90 -9.52 16.66
CA TRP A 303 1.89 -10.34 15.99
C TRP A 303 2.44 -11.72 15.62
N ILE A 304 3.65 -11.78 15.05
CA ILE A 304 4.33 -13.04 14.71
C ILE A 304 4.47 -13.93 15.94
N ALA A 305 4.95 -13.39 17.06
CA ALA A 305 5.14 -14.14 18.30
C ALA A 305 3.81 -14.69 18.87
N ALA A 306 2.71 -13.97 18.68
CA ALA A 306 1.40 -14.36 19.19
C ALA A 306 0.64 -15.33 18.26
N ASN A 307 1.01 -15.44 16.97
CA ASN A 307 0.20 -16.12 15.95
C ASN A 307 0.94 -17.25 15.23
N GLU A 308 1.88 -17.93 15.89
CA GLU A 308 2.67 -19.03 15.29
C GLU A 308 1.80 -20.13 14.68
N ALA A 309 0.68 -20.46 15.31
CA ALA A 309 -0.27 -21.46 14.80
C ALA A 309 -0.89 -21.08 13.45
N VAL A 310 -1.01 -19.77 13.17
CA VAL A 310 -1.52 -19.24 11.90
C VAL A 310 -0.42 -19.28 10.84
N TRP A 311 0.66 -18.54 11.05
CA TRP A 311 1.67 -18.33 10.02
C TRP A 311 2.53 -19.56 9.70
N SER A 312 2.68 -20.50 10.66
CA SER A 312 3.45 -21.72 10.39
C SER A 312 2.87 -22.59 9.27
N ALA A 313 1.58 -22.44 8.99
CA ALA A 313 0.92 -23.11 7.86
C ALA A 313 1.33 -22.54 6.50
N TRP A 314 1.80 -21.31 6.43
CA TRP A 314 2.14 -20.65 5.16
C TRP A 314 3.41 -21.21 4.49
N PHE A 315 4.23 -21.92 5.25
CA PHE A 315 5.44 -22.60 4.78
C PHE A 315 5.24 -24.07 4.34
N LYS A 316 4.00 -24.60 4.42
CA LYS A 316 3.70 -26.03 4.13
C LYS A 316 3.34 -26.32 2.68
#